data_4c71e89b42c051eb24e6902fa0b4693f
#
_entry.id   4c71e89b42c051eb24e6902fa0b4693f
#
_cell.length_a   1.000
_cell.length_b   1.000
_cell.length_c   1.000
_cell.angle_alpha   90.00
_cell.angle_beta   90.00
_cell.angle_gamma   90.00
#
_symmetry.space_group_name_H-M   'P 1'
#
loop_
_entity.id
_entity.type
_entity.pdbx_description
1 polymer ?
#
loop_
_entity_poly.entity_id
_entity_poly.type
_entity_poly.pdbx_seq_one_letter_code
_entity_poly.pdbx_strand_id
1 'polypeptide(L)'
;MYKYETHLHSSPVSKCGSYSVRDNMEFYKSEGYDGIFLTNHFIDANIGCDRTLPYEEQIEFFFSDIEEGLRIQDEVGIKFFWGVESSYLGTDFLIYGLSKEWYLSHPEIMTMPRSDMLTLMAEDGALIVQAHPYREASYIDHIRLFPRHVHAVEIINCGNKDFQNDLARVYADAYELPTVAGTDNHISRYVHKLAGVEFDTPLNTIDDYIERIKKGEGRVFLTDNNMMEN
;
A
#
# COMPACT_ATOMS: atom_id res chain seq x y z
N MET A 1 -9.80 3.89 -19.22
CA MET A 1 -8.98 4.09 -18.01
C MET A 1 -8.65 2.76 -17.43
N TYR A 2 -7.43 2.57 -16.96
CA TYR A 2 -6.95 1.35 -16.32
C TYR A 2 -6.89 1.61 -14.81
N LYS A 3 -7.58 0.79 -14.01
CA LYS A 3 -7.79 0.97 -12.57
C LYS A 3 -6.91 0.06 -11.75
N TYR A 4 -6.29 0.61 -10.72
CA TYR A 4 -5.41 -0.12 -9.80
C TYR A 4 -5.77 0.16 -8.35
N GLU A 5 -5.95 -0.93 -7.58
CA GLU A 5 -5.94 -0.87 -6.12
C GLU A 5 -4.49 -0.71 -5.65
N THR A 6 -4.21 0.29 -4.83
CA THR A 6 -2.82 0.58 -4.46
C THR A 6 -2.51 0.40 -2.98
N HIS A 7 -3.50 0.04 -2.14
CA HIS A 7 -3.32 -0.20 -0.72
C HIS A 7 -4.23 -1.35 -0.25
N LEU A 8 -3.66 -2.53 -0.10
CA LEU A 8 -4.40 -3.76 0.11
C LEU A 8 -3.65 -4.74 1.02
N HIS A 9 -4.40 -5.47 1.85
CA HIS A 9 -3.88 -6.47 2.78
C HIS A 9 -4.42 -7.87 2.51
N SER A 10 -3.58 -8.88 2.80
CA SER A 10 -3.95 -10.29 2.73
C SER A 10 -3.54 -11.07 3.98
N SER A 11 -4.20 -12.18 4.21
CA SER A 11 -3.86 -13.16 5.23
C SER A 11 -3.06 -14.30 4.58
N PRO A 12 -2.04 -14.87 5.26
CA PRO A 12 -1.73 -14.70 6.68
C PRO A 12 -0.70 -13.61 6.99
N VAL A 13 -0.14 -12.93 5.98
CA VAL A 13 0.98 -12.01 6.20
C VAL A 13 0.55 -10.78 7.00
N SER A 14 -0.53 -10.10 6.63
CA SER A 14 -1.13 -9.09 7.50
C SER A 14 -2.05 -9.77 8.50
N LYS A 15 -1.76 -9.64 9.80
CA LYS A 15 -2.54 -10.28 10.87
C LYS A 15 -4.00 -9.84 10.91
N CYS A 16 -4.30 -8.64 10.45
CA CYS A 16 -5.64 -8.08 10.34
C CYS A 16 -6.35 -8.44 9.03
N GLY A 17 -5.65 -9.01 8.05
CA GLY A 17 -6.24 -9.49 6.80
C GLY A 17 -7.11 -10.74 7.03
N SER A 18 -8.21 -10.85 6.30
CA SER A 18 -9.15 -11.98 6.40
C SER A 18 -9.20 -12.82 5.13
N TYR A 19 -8.64 -12.36 4.03
CA TYR A 19 -8.68 -12.98 2.71
C TYR A 19 -7.29 -13.30 2.20
N SER A 20 -7.18 -14.42 1.46
CA SER A 20 -5.96 -14.79 0.77
C SER A 20 -5.65 -13.81 -0.39
N VAL A 21 -4.43 -13.87 -0.90
CA VAL A 21 -4.05 -13.13 -2.11
C VAL A 21 -4.97 -13.46 -3.26
N ARG A 22 -5.29 -14.75 -3.47
CA ARG A 22 -6.20 -15.20 -4.53
C ARG A 22 -7.59 -14.57 -4.39
N ASP A 23 -8.19 -14.63 -3.20
CA ASP A 23 -9.52 -14.06 -2.96
C ASP A 23 -9.56 -12.56 -3.28
N ASN A 24 -8.51 -11.84 -2.88
CA ASN A 24 -8.35 -10.41 -3.18
C ASN A 24 -8.24 -10.18 -4.70
N MET A 25 -7.38 -10.91 -5.39
CA MET A 25 -7.20 -10.77 -6.85
C MET A 25 -8.50 -11.05 -7.60
N GLU A 26 -9.23 -12.11 -7.25
CA GLU A 26 -10.52 -12.45 -7.84
C GLU A 26 -11.58 -11.39 -7.56
N PHE A 27 -11.63 -10.86 -6.34
CA PHE A 27 -12.53 -9.78 -5.96
C PHE A 27 -12.27 -8.51 -6.78
N TYR A 28 -11.06 -7.96 -6.76
CA TYR A 28 -10.77 -6.72 -7.49
C TYR A 28 -10.91 -6.87 -9.01
N LYS A 29 -10.61 -8.05 -9.55
CA LYS A 29 -10.91 -8.36 -10.95
C LYS A 29 -12.42 -8.28 -11.24
N SER A 30 -13.26 -8.84 -10.36
CA SER A 30 -14.73 -8.78 -10.52
C SER A 30 -15.28 -7.36 -10.41
N GLU A 31 -14.60 -6.48 -9.67
CA GLU A 31 -14.91 -5.05 -9.55
C GLU A 31 -14.34 -4.20 -10.71
N GLY A 32 -13.74 -4.83 -11.71
CA GLY A 32 -13.25 -4.17 -12.91
C GLY A 32 -11.92 -3.43 -12.75
N TYR A 33 -11.07 -3.88 -11.82
CA TYR A 33 -9.69 -3.42 -11.73
C TYR A 33 -8.79 -4.18 -12.71
N ASP A 34 -7.81 -3.47 -13.27
CA ASP A 34 -6.79 -4.04 -14.17
C ASP A 34 -5.60 -4.60 -13.41
N GLY A 35 -5.39 -4.14 -12.17
CA GLY A 35 -4.34 -4.64 -11.29
C GLY A 35 -4.52 -4.27 -9.83
N ILE A 36 -3.77 -4.96 -8.99
CA ILE A 36 -3.68 -4.69 -7.55
C ILE A 36 -2.23 -4.53 -7.12
N PHE A 37 -2.02 -3.73 -6.09
CA PHE A 37 -0.77 -3.65 -5.34
C PHE A 37 -1.01 -4.21 -3.95
N LEU A 38 -0.46 -5.38 -3.67
CA LEU A 38 -0.47 -5.94 -2.32
C LEU A 38 0.56 -5.20 -1.46
N THR A 39 0.10 -4.59 -0.37
CA THR A 39 0.92 -3.78 0.56
C THR A 39 0.77 -4.27 1.99
N ASN A 40 1.02 -5.55 2.19
CA ASN A 40 0.93 -6.14 3.52
C ASN A 40 1.78 -5.39 4.55
N HIS A 41 1.34 -5.43 5.80
CA HIS A 41 2.08 -4.90 6.94
C HIS A 41 3.45 -5.55 7.05
N PHE A 42 4.48 -4.71 7.05
CA PHE A 42 5.87 -5.15 7.20
C PHE A 42 6.18 -5.62 8.62
N ILE A 43 7.39 -6.09 8.85
CA ILE A 43 7.83 -6.64 10.14
C ILE A 43 7.88 -5.59 11.28
N ASP A 44 7.86 -4.32 10.97
CA ASP A 44 7.70 -3.21 11.93
C ASP A 44 6.22 -2.84 12.21
N ALA A 45 5.29 -3.46 11.47
CA ALA A 45 3.85 -3.22 11.54
C ALA A 45 3.06 -4.44 12.07
N ASN A 46 1.78 -4.60 11.71
CA ASN A 46 0.90 -5.68 12.20
C ASN A 46 1.05 -6.98 11.39
N ILE A 47 2.27 -7.50 11.31
CA ILE A 47 2.57 -8.76 10.62
C ILE A 47 2.09 -9.98 11.40
N GLY A 48 1.74 -11.06 10.69
CA GLY A 48 1.25 -12.33 11.26
C GLY A 48 2.33 -13.31 11.73
N CYS A 49 3.61 -13.07 11.45
CA CYS A 49 4.68 -13.97 11.88
C CYS A 49 5.06 -13.84 13.36
N ASP A 50 5.77 -14.83 13.85
CA ASP A 50 6.46 -14.76 15.15
C ASP A 50 7.65 -13.78 15.05
N ARG A 51 7.59 -12.69 15.79
CA ARG A 51 8.63 -11.64 15.80
C ARG A 51 9.93 -12.04 16.49
N THR A 52 9.99 -13.23 17.11
CA THR A 52 11.22 -13.79 17.71
C THR A 52 12.08 -14.55 16.69
N LEU A 53 11.54 -14.79 15.49
CA LEU A 53 12.29 -15.39 14.39
C LEU A 53 13.44 -14.50 13.92
N PRO A 54 14.52 -15.09 13.37
CA PRO A 54 15.55 -14.32 12.66
C PRO A 54 14.95 -13.39 11.61
N TYR A 55 15.62 -12.27 11.35
CA TYR A 55 15.17 -11.27 10.39
C TYR A 55 14.86 -11.88 9.01
N GLU A 56 15.75 -12.72 8.52
CA GLU A 56 15.63 -13.38 7.22
C GLU A 56 14.37 -14.25 7.15
N GLU A 57 14.04 -14.98 8.22
CA GLU A 57 12.83 -15.81 8.28
C GLU A 57 11.55 -14.95 8.32
N GLN A 58 11.61 -13.78 8.98
CA GLN A 58 10.50 -12.82 8.96
C GLN A 58 10.30 -12.23 7.55
N ILE A 59 11.38 -11.93 6.82
CA ILE A 59 11.33 -11.49 5.42
C ILE A 59 10.78 -12.60 4.52
N GLU A 60 11.23 -13.84 4.67
CA GLU A 60 10.68 -14.97 3.91
C GLU A 60 9.16 -15.10 4.13
N PHE A 61 8.71 -15.01 5.38
CA PHE A 61 7.28 -15.02 5.68
C PHE A 61 6.53 -13.84 5.03
N PHE A 62 7.07 -12.63 5.12
CA PHE A 62 6.46 -11.45 4.51
C PHE A 62 6.27 -11.63 2.99
N PHE A 63 7.28 -12.16 2.31
CA PHE A 63 7.24 -12.34 0.86
C PHE A 63 6.40 -13.53 0.39
N SER A 64 5.93 -14.41 1.27
CA SER A 64 5.15 -15.59 0.88
C SER A 64 3.87 -15.27 0.10
N ASP A 65 3.11 -14.24 0.52
CA ASP A 65 1.90 -13.79 -0.17
C ASP A 65 2.23 -13.11 -1.51
N ILE A 66 3.36 -12.39 -1.58
CA ILE A 66 3.83 -11.74 -2.80
C ILE A 66 4.21 -12.80 -3.84
N GLU A 67 4.96 -13.82 -3.45
CA GLU A 67 5.35 -14.94 -4.32
C GLU A 67 4.12 -15.71 -4.82
N GLU A 68 3.12 -15.90 -3.97
CA GLU A 68 1.83 -16.50 -4.38
C GLU A 68 1.13 -15.61 -5.41
N GLY A 69 0.99 -14.31 -5.19
CA GLY A 69 0.35 -13.39 -6.12
C GLY A 69 1.03 -13.36 -7.50
N LEU A 70 2.37 -13.28 -7.51
CA LEU A 70 3.16 -13.34 -8.74
C LEU A 70 2.96 -14.66 -9.49
N ARG A 71 2.82 -15.78 -8.77
CA ARG A 71 2.62 -17.10 -9.36
C ARG A 71 1.25 -17.28 -10.00
N ILE A 72 0.18 -16.69 -9.42
CA ILE A 72 -1.21 -16.94 -9.84
C ILE A 72 -1.78 -15.85 -10.75
N GLN A 73 -1.09 -14.72 -10.97
CA GLN A 73 -1.65 -13.56 -11.69
C GLN A 73 -2.15 -13.89 -13.10
N ASP A 74 -1.44 -14.74 -13.85
CA ASP A 74 -1.86 -15.14 -15.20
C ASP A 74 -3.09 -16.05 -15.16
N GLU A 75 -3.20 -16.93 -14.16
CA GLU A 75 -4.36 -17.80 -13.95
C GLU A 75 -5.60 -16.99 -13.59
N VAL A 76 -5.47 -16.07 -12.64
CA VAL A 76 -6.57 -15.18 -12.24
C VAL A 76 -6.87 -14.16 -13.32
N GLY A 77 -5.86 -13.71 -14.08
CA GLY A 77 -6.00 -12.75 -15.17
C GLY A 77 -6.22 -11.32 -14.70
N ILE A 78 -5.46 -10.89 -13.69
CA ILE A 78 -5.33 -9.52 -13.20
C ILE A 78 -3.85 -9.24 -12.94
N LYS A 79 -3.37 -8.03 -13.22
CA LYS A 79 -1.99 -7.64 -12.93
C LYS A 79 -1.76 -7.61 -11.43
N PHE A 80 -0.63 -8.19 -11.01
CA PHE A 80 -0.22 -8.20 -9.63
C PHE A 80 1.08 -7.42 -9.46
N PHE A 81 1.02 -6.41 -8.61
CA PHE A 81 2.15 -5.64 -8.14
C PHE A 81 2.20 -5.72 -6.61
N TRP A 82 3.26 -5.23 -6.02
CA TRP A 82 3.39 -5.23 -4.57
C TRP A 82 4.18 -4.02 -4.06
N GLY A 83 3.98 -3.74 -2.81
CA GLY A 83 4.71 -2.83 -1.98
C GLY A 83 4.74 -3.33 -0.55
N VAL A 84 5.15 -2.48 0.36
CA VAL A 84 5.28 -2.75 1.78
C VAL A 84 4.57 -1.65 2.53
N GLU A 85 3.74 -1.97 3.53
CA GLU A 85 3.27 -0.98 4.49
C GLU A 85 4.12 -1.05 5.76
N SER A 86 5.02 -0.07 5.93
CA SER A 86 5.90 0.09 7.08
C SER A 86 5.31 1.09 8.08
N SER A 87 5.34 0.76 9.38
CA SER A 87 4.70 1.56 10.43
C SER A 87 5.71 2.23 11.35
N TYR A 88 5.41 3.45 11.74
CA TYR A 88 6.18 4.22 12.69
C TYR A 88 5.30 4.98 13.68
N LEU A 89 5.12 4.46 14.88
CA LEU A 89 4.34 5.11 15.94
C LEU A 89 2.92 5.52 15.48
N GLY A 90 2.25 4.65 14.69
CA GLY A 90 0.93 4.90 14.13
C GLY A 90 0.90 5.78 12.88
N THR A 91 2.06 6.05 12.27
CA THR A 91 2.18 6.67 10.95
C THR A 91 2.69 5.63 9.99
N ASP A 92 2.02 5.44 8.87
CA ASP A 92 2.31 4.35 7.95
C ASP A 92 2.77 4.87 6.58
N PHE A 93 3.62 4.08 5.92
CA PHE A 93 4.22 4.39 4.63
C PHE A 93 4.08 3.21 3.68
N LEU A 94 3.53 3.47 2.49
CA LEU A 94 3.54 2.51 1.40
C LEU A 94 4.83 2.71 0.62
N ILE A 95 5.60 1.64 0.47
CA ILE A 95 6.93 1.65 -0.14
C ILE A 95 6.91 0.68 -1.32
N TYR A 96 7.19 1.17 -2.51
CA TYR A 96 7.14 0.40 -3.75
C TYR A 96 8.49 0.42 -4.46
N GLY A 97 8.85 -0.68 -5.14
CA GLY A 97 9.99 -0.76 -6.07
C GLY A 97 11.26 -1.38 -5.53
N LEU A 98 11.34 -1.70 -4.23
CA LEU A 98 12.50 -2.40 -3.68
C LEU A 98 12.30 -3.92 -3.78
N SER A 99 13.36 -4.68 -4.06
CA SER A 99 13.28 -6.14 -4.18
C SER A 99 13.37 -6.86 -2.83
N LYS A 100 13.01 -8.16 -2.80
CA LYS A 100 13.21 -9.03 -1.63
C LYS A 100 14.66 -9.05 -1.19
N GLU A 101 15.58 -9.13 -2.15
CA GLU A 101 17.03 -9.13 -1.90
C GLU A 101 17.48 -7.82 -1.26
N TRP A 102 16.87 -6.70 -1.65
CA TRP A 102 17.14 -5.42 -1.00
C TRP A 102 16.79 -5.49 0.49
N TYR A 103 15.58 -5.95 0.84
CA TYR A 103 15.18 -6.09 2.25
C TYR A 103 16.09 -7.05 3.01
N LEU A 104 16.45 -8.21 2.43
CA LEU A 104 17.37 -9.16 3.05
C LEU A 104 18.76 -8.58 3.32
N SER A 105 19.24 -7.67 2.48
CA SER A 105 20.56 -7.05 2.62
C SER A 105 20.59 -5.81 3.53
N HIS A 106 19.43 -5.32 4.00
CA HIS A 106 19.31 -4.09 4.80
C HIS A 106 18.58 -4.31 6.14
N PRO A 107 19.02 -5.22 7.01
CA PRO A 107 18.37 -5.45 8.30
C PRO A 107 18.43 -4.23 9.23
N GLU A 108 19.38 -3.32 9.01
CA GLU A 108 19.55 -2.07 9.77
C GLU A 108 18.34 -1.12 9.69
N ILE A 109 17.51 -1.23 8.66
CA ILE A 109 16.28 -0.42 8.52
C ILE A 109 15.35 -0.56 9.72
N MET A 110 15.42 -1.69 10.43
CA MET A 110 14.61 -1.95 11.62
C MET A 110 15.01 -1.09 12.83
N THR A 111 16.21 -0.54 12.81
CA THR A 111 16.76 0.26 13.92
C THR A 111 17.13 1.68 13.53
N MET A 112 17.07 2.02 12.26
CA MET A 112 17.35 3.37 11.75
C MET A 112 16.30 4.38 12.21
N PRO A 113 16.67 5.67 12.40
CA PRO A 113 15.70 6.74 12.47
C PRO A 113 14.80 6.75 11.25
N ARG A 114 13.49 6.97 11.41
CA ARG A 114 12.52 6.83 10.32
C ARG A 114 12.86 7.69 9.10
N SER A 115 13.27 8.94 9.30
CA SER A 115 13.68 9.83 8.20
C SER A 115 14.86 9.29 7.40
N ASP A 116 15.84 8.67 8.09
CA ASP A 116 17.03 8.13 7.43
C ASP A 116 16.68 6.87 6.63
N MET A 117 15.82 6.01 7.17
CA MET A 117 15.29 4.84 6.46
C MET A 117 14.55 5.25 5.18
N LEU A 118 13.64 6.22 5.26
CA LEU A 118 12.90 6.70 4.10
C LEU A 118 13.83 7.34 3.06
N THR A 119 14.87 8.05 3.50
CA THR A 119 15.86 8.64 2.60
C THR A 119 16.65 7.55 1.88
N LEU A 120 17.18 6.55 2.61
CA LEU A 120 17.88 5.42 2.01
C LEU A 120 17.04 4.70 0.96
N MET A 121 15.79 4.36 1.30
CA MET A 121 14.87 3.69 0.38
C MET A 121 14.58 4.54 -0.88
N ALA A 122 14.45 5.86 -0.71
CA ALA A 122 14.23 6.78 -1.83
C ALA A 122 15.46 6.88 -2.75
N GLU A 123 16.68 6.91 -2.19
CA GLU A 123 17.93 6.92 -2.93
C GLU A 123 18.13 5.61 -3.72
N ASP A 124 17.64 4.50 -3.21
CA ASP A 124 17.65 3.19 -3.89
C ASP A 124 16.45 2.99 -4.84
N GLY A 125 15.72 4.07 -5.14
CA GLY A 125 14.72 4.12 -6.21
C GLY A 125 13.28 3.95 -5.79
N ALA A 126 12.98 3.67 -4.51
CA ALA A 126 11.62 3.48 -4.05
C ALA A 126 10.72 4.69 -4.31
N LEU A 127 9.45 4.40 -4.55
CA LEU A 127 8.35 5.35 -4.35
C LEU A 127 7.86 5.20 -2.90
N ILE A 128 7.86 6.31 -2.17
CA ILE A 128 7.37 6.35 -0.79
C ILE A 128 6.11 7.22 -0.75
N VAL A 129 5.02 6.63 -0.26
CA VAL A 129 3.73 7.30 -0.07
C VAL A 129 3.42 7.36 1.42
N GLN A 130 3.04 8.52 1.95
CA GLN A 130 2.47 8.58 3.29
C GLN A 130 1.03 8.08 3.23
N ALA A 131 0.78 6.92 3.84
CA ALA A 131 -0.54 6.32 3.92
C ALA A 131 -1.41 7.07 4.95
N HIS A 132 -2.69 7.24 4.63
CA HIS A 132 -3.75 7.77 5.53
C HIS A 132 -3.24 8.72 6.64
N PRO A 133 -2.57 9.84 6.31
CA PRO A 133 -1.74 10.64 7.26
C PRO A 133 -2.50 11.25 8.44
N TYR A 134 -3.84 11.28 8.37
CA TYR A 134 -4.71 11.82 9.43
C TYR A 134 -5.60 10.76 10.06
N ARG A 135 -5.26 9.47 9.92
CA ARG A 135 -5.96 8.39 10.62
C ARG A 135 -5.89 8.61 12.13
N GLU A 136 -7.03 8.49 12.79
CA GLU A 136 -7.16 8.51 14.24
C GLU A 136 -7.55 7.12 14.75
N ALA A 137 -6.80 6.62 15.71
CA ALA A 137 -7.10 5.39 16.41
C ALA A 137 -6.60 5.50 17.86
N SER A 138 -7.11 4.66 18.75
CA SER A 138 -6.75 4.70 20.18
C SER A 138 -5.28 4.45 20.48
N TYR A 139 -4.54 3.90 19.53
CA TYR A 139 -3.09 3.64 19.61
C TYR A 139 -2.24 4.72 18.94
N ILE A 140 -2.84 5.76 18.35
CA ILE A 140 -2.15 6.87 17.69
C ILE A 140 -2.19 8.10 18.58
N ASP A 141 -1.08 8.42 19.25
CA ASP A 141 -0.97 9.58 20.13
C ASP A 141 -0.81 10.91 19.40
N HIS A 142 -0.16 10.88 18.22
CA HIS A 142 0.21 12.08 17.48
C HIS A 142 0.09 11.86 15.97
N ILE A 143 -0.46 12.83 15.30
CA ILE A 143 -0.37 12.93 13.83
C ILE A 143 1.03 13.40 13.47
N ARG A 144 1.72 12.63 12.59
CA ARG A 144 3.07 12.93 12.13
C ARG A 144 3.08 13.03 10.62
N LEU A 145 3.62 14.12 10.09
CA LEU A 145 3.71 14.37 8.66
C LEU A 145 5.17 14.39 8.21
N PHE A 146 5.45 13.77 7.07
CA PHE A 146 6.81 13.62 6.54
C PHE A 146 6.95 14.20 5.12
N PRO A 147 6.55 15.48 4.87
CA PRO A 147 6.45 16.04 3.52
C PRO A 147 7.79 16.12 2.76
N ARG A 148 8.91 15.99 3.46
CA ARG A 148 10.26 16.05 2.86
C ARG A 148 10.88 14.67 2.63
N HIS A 149 10.20 13.60 3.04
CA HIS A 149 10.69 12.23 2.98
C HIS A 149 9.75 11.31 2.21
N VAL A 150 8.65 11.86 1.66
CA VAL A 150 7.70 11.10 0.85
C VAL A 150 7.56 11.71 -0.54
N HIS A 151 7.19 10.91 -1.50
CA HIS A 151 6.99 11.31 -2.89
C HIS A 151 5.53 11.60 -3.22
N ALA A 152 4.60 11.03 -2.43
CA ALA A 152 3.17 11.17 -2.62
C ALA A 152 2.42 11.00 -1.30
N VAL A 153 1.12 11.32 -1.31
CA VAL A 153 0.21 11.18 -0.15
C VAL A 153 -1.02 10.40 -0.56
N GLU A 154 -1.44 9.47 0.27
CA GLU A 154 -2.74 8.81 0.15
C GLU A 154 -3.82 9.76 0.67
N ILE A 155 -4.56 10.37 -0.26
CA ILE A 155 -5.61 11.35 0.06
C ILE A 155 -7.01 10.74 0.12
N ILE A 156 -7.17 9.50 -0.32
CA ILE A 156 -8.39 8.71 -0.17
C ILE A 156 -7.99 7.33 0.33
N ASN A 157 -8.46 7.01 1.53
CA ASN A 157 -8.38 5.68 2.11
C ASN A 157 -9.80 5.30 2.55
N CYS A 158 -10.32 4.17 2.09
CA CYS A 158 -11.71 3.76 2.37
C CYS A 158 -11.94 3.39 3.83
N GLY A 159 -10.89 3.08 4.58
CA GLY A 159 -10.94 2.84 6.03
C GLY A 159 -11.01 4.12 6.88
N ASN A 160 -10.81 5.29 6.26
CA ASN A 160 -10.85 6.59 6.94
C ASN A 160 -12.24 7.21 6.95
N LYS A 161 -12.46 8.14 7.88
CA LYS A 161 -13.58 9.07 7.83
C LYS A 161 -13.33 10.15 6.78
N ASP A 162 -14.39 10.71 6.19
CA ASP A 162 -14.27 11.68 5.10
C ASP A 162 -13.38 12.89 5.49
N PHE A 163 -13.54 13.45 6.70
CA PHE A 163 -12.72 14.58 7.15
C PHE A 163 -11.21 14.27 7.23
N GLN A 164 -10.82 13.02 7.47
CA GLN A 164 -9.42 12.59 7.50
C GLN A 164 -8.82 12.61 6.09
N ASN A 165 -9.60 12.15 5.10
CA ASN A 165 -9.24 12.23 3.69
C ASN A 165 -9.19 13.68 3.20
N ASP A 166 -10.10 14.55 3.66
CA ASP A 166 -10.09 15.98 3.33
C ASP A 166 -8.81 16.66 3.87
N LEU A 167 -8.42 16.37 5.11
CA LEU A 167 -7.17 16.87 5.69
C LEU A 167 -5.94 16.35 4.94
N ALA A 168 -5.95 15.09 4.51
CA ALA A 168 -4.87 14.51 3.70
C ALA A 168 -4.74 15.24 2.35
N ARG A 169 -5.85 15.64 1.72
CA ARG A 169 -5.85 16.46 0.51
C ARG A 169 -5.23 17.83 0.75
N VAL A 170 -5.65 18.52 1.81
CA VAL A 170 -5.08 19.83 2.19
C VAL A 170 -3.56 19.71 2.43
N TYR A 171 -3.12 18.63 3.05
CA TYR A 171 -1.71 18.36 3.28
C TYR A 171 -0.94 18.16 1.96
N ALA A 172 -1.46 17.33 1.05
CA ALA A 172 -0.85 17.10 -0.25
C ALA A 172 -0.74 18.42 -1.06
N ASP A 173 -1.83 19.18 -1.11
CA ASP A 173 -1.88 20.47 -1.80
C ASP A 173 -0.88 21.50 -1.23
N ALA A 174 -0.77 21.58 0.12
CA ALA A 174 0.12 22.53 0.78
C ALA A 174 1.61 22.27 0.53
N TYR A 175 1.98 21.04 0.20
CA TYR A 175 3.36 20.62 -0.06
C TYR A 175 3.60 20.23 -1.53
N GLU A 176 2.60 20.44 -2.40
CA GLU A 176 2.66 20.12 -3.84
C GLU A 176 3.04 18.63 -4.09
N LEU A 177 2.54 17.73 -3.25
CA LEU A 177 2.81 16.29 -3.33
C LEU A 177 1.81 15.60 -4.26
N PRO A 178 2.25 14.73 -5.16
CA PRO A 178 1.41 13.79 -5.89
C PRO A 178 0.46 13.02 -4.98
N THR A 179 -0.68 12.60 -5.50
CA THR A 179 -1.72 11.95 -4.71
C THR A 179 -2.02 10.55 -5.20
N VAL A 180 -2.33 9.66 -4.26
CA VAL A 180 -2.82 8.31 -4.51
C VAL A 180 -4.06 8.02 -3.67
N ALA A 181 -4.70 6.88 -3.92
CA ALA A 181 -5.86 6.41 -3.20
C ALA A 181 -5.86 4.89 -3.13
N GLY A 182 -6.35 4.33 -2.04
CA GLY A 182 -6.51 2.89 -1.86
C GLY A 182 -7.69 2.55 -0.97
N THR A 183 -8.07 1.28 -0.94
CA THR A 183 -9.14 0.84 -0.05
C THR A 183 -8.65 0.56 1.35
N ASP A 184 -7.39 0.17 1.51
CA ASP A 184 -6.85 -0.36 2.77
C ASP A 184 -7.71 -1.54 3.25
N ASN A 185 -8.11 -2.37 2.29
CA ASN A 185 -9.10 -3.41 2.51
C ASN A 185 -8.46 -4.62 3.22
N HIS A 186 -9.12 -5.05 4.29
CA HIS A 186 -8.76 -6.21 5.09
C HIS A 186 -9.78 -7.35 4.99
N ILE A 187 -10.96 -7.06 4.42
CA ILE A 187 -12.14 -7.96 4.43
C ILE A 187 -12.76 -8.14 3.03
N SER A 188 -12.05 -7.76 1.98
CA SER A 188 -12.40 -7.88 0.54
C SER A 188 -13.86 -7.50 0.23
N ARG A 189 -14.71 -8.48 -0.08
CA ARG A 189 -16.09 -8.26 -0.56
C ARG A 189 -17.00 -7.48 0.37
N TYR A 190 -16.62 -7.22 1.60
CA TYR A 190 -17.40 -6.42 2.54
C TYR A 190 -16.99 -4.95 2.57
N VAL A 191 -16.11 -4.53 1.67
CA VAL A 191 -15.76 -3.12 1.53
C VAL A 191 -16.93 -2.34 0.90
N HIS A 192 -17.33 -1.24 1.54
CA HIS A 192 -18.47 -0.42 1.07
C HIS A 192 -18.10 0.56 -0.04
N LYS A 193 -16.84 0.96 -0.10
CA LYS A 193 -16.30 1.90 -1.09
C LYS A 193 -15.09 1.29 -1.77
N LEU A 194 -14.93 1.56 -3.05
CA LEU A 194 -13.78 1.18 -3.86
C LEU A 194 -12.99 2.43 -4.23
N ALA A 195 -11.69 2.39 -4.04
CA ALA A 195 -10.79 3.49 -4.37
C ALA A 195 -9.53 2.96 -5.06
N GLY A 196 -8.77 3.85 -5.64
CA GLY A 196 -7.50 3.51 -6.27
C GLY A 196 -7.01 4.62 -7.16
N VAL A 197 -6.04 4.27 -8.01
CA VAL A 197 -5.48 5.17 -9.01
C VAL A 197 -5.78 4.64 -10.40
N GLU A 198 -6.17 5.53 -11.31
CA GLU A 198 -6.39 5.17 -12.71
C GLU A 198 -5.45 5.92 -13.65
N PHE A 199 -5.11 5.26 -14.76
CA PHE A 199 -4.21 5.78 -15.79
C PHE A 199 -4.82 5.63 -17.19
N ASP A 200 -4.39 6.47 -18.13
CA ASP A 200 -4.85 6.42 -19.53
C ASP A 200 -4.32 5.20 -20.29
N THR A 201 -3.17 4.66 -19.86
CA THR A 201 -2.54 3.46 -20.42
C THR A 201 -2.23 2.46 -19.32
N PRO A 202 -2.17 1.14 -19.63
CA PRO A 202 -1.91 0.14 -18.60
C PRO A 202 -0.52 0.27 -18.00
N LEU A 203 -0.38 -0.15 -16.75
CA LEU A 203 0.91 -0.37 -16.11
C LEU A 203 1.45 -1.74 -16.55
N ASN A 204 2.70 -1.80 -16.99
CA ASN A 204 3.38 -3.03 -17.35
C ASN A 204 4.34 -3.49 -16.26
N THR A 205 4.99 -2.55 -15.58
CA THR A 205 5.99 -2.78 -14.54
C THR A 205 5.71 -1.92 -13.32
N ILE A 206 6.37 -2.23 -12.21
CA ILE A 206 6.37 -1.38 -11.03
C ILE A 206 7.02 -0.02 -11.30
N ASP A 207 8.01 0.03 -12.18
CA ASP A 207 8.70 1.27 -12.55
C ASP A 207 7.75 2.23 -13.30
N ASP A 208 6.83 1.70 -14.13
CA ASP A 208 5.77 2.51 -14.77
C ASP A 208 4.93 3.25 -13.70
N TYR A 209 4.55 2.54 -12.63
CA TYR A 209 3.79 3.13 -11.53
C TYR A 209 4.59 4.21 -10.81
N ILE A 210 5.83 3.88 -10.41
CA ILE A 210 6.73 4.79 -9.69
C ILE A 210 6.94 6.08 -10.48
N GLU A 211 7.27 5.94 -11.76
CA GLU A 211 7.54 7.10 -12.63
C GLU A 211 6.30 7.99 -12.80
N ARG A 212 5.13 7.38 -13.06
CA ARG A 212 3.89 8.12 -13.29
C ARG A 212 3.38 8.80 -12.02
N ILE A 213 3.44 8.14 -10.87
CA ILE A 213 3.07 8.80 -9.62
C ILE A 213 4.00 9.97 -9.31
N LYS A 214 5.32 9.80 -9.43
CA LYS A 214 6.28 10.90 -9.21
C LYS A 214 6.04 12.09 -10.16
N LYS A 215 5.46 11.86 -11.34
CA LYS A 215 5.05 12.91 -12.30
C LYS A 215 3.65 13.48 -12.05
N GLY A 216 2.88 12.93 -11.12
CA GLY A 216 1.49 13.34 -10.87
C GLY A 216 0.50 12.92 -11.97
N GLU A 217 0.81 11.87 -12.74
CA GLU A 217 -0.04 11.41 -13.86
C GLU A 217 -1.22 10.51 -13.42
N GLY A 218 -1.18 9.98 -12.21
CA GLY A 218 -2.25 9.16 -11.66
C GLY A 218 -3.49 9.99 -11.28
N ARG A 219 -4.68 9.50 -11.62
CA ARG A 219 -5.95 10.08 -11.17
C ARG A 219 -6.56 9.22 -10.08
N VAL A 220 -6.80 9.79 -8.91
CA VAL A 220 -7.48 9.09 -7.83
C VAL A 220 -8.98 8.98 -8.12
N PHE A 221 -9.57 7.84 -7.76
CA PHE A 221 -11.02 7.64 -7.84
C PHE A 221 -11.57 7.08 -6.54
N LEU A 222 -12.86 7.29 -6.31
CA LEU A 222 -13.65 6.74 -5.21
C LEU A 222 -15.04 6.43 -5.75
N THR A 223 -15.52 5.22 -5.54
CA THR A 223 -16.87 4.77 -5.93
C THR A 223 -17.49 3.95 -4.81
N ASP A 224 -18.83 3.94 -4.75
CA ASP A 224 -19.54 3.03 -3.87
C ASP A 224 -19.48 1.60 -4.43
N ASN A 225 -19.38 0.61 -3.53
CA ASN A 225 -19.45 -0.81 -3.92
C ASN A 225 -20.91 -1.23 -4.03
N ASN A 226 -21.45 -1.26 -5.25
CA ASN A 226 -22.85 -1.60 -5.53
C ASN A 226 -23.20 -3.07 -5.24
N MET A 227 -22.21 -3.95 -5.02
CA MET A 227 -22.46 -5.37 -4.70
C MET A 227 -23.00 -5.59 -3.28
N MET A 228 -22.96 -4.56 -2.42
CA MET A 228 -23.51 -4.63 -1.05
C MET A 228 -25.01 -4.34 -0.95
N GLU A 229 -25.67 -3.94 -2.05
CA GLU A 229 -27.10 -3.60 -2.07
C GLU A 229 -28.03 -4.77 -2.44
N ASN A 230 -27.51 -6.01 -2.62
CA ASN A 230 -28.31 -7.18 -3.01
C ASN A 230 -28.32 -8.29 -1.97
#